data_cc10edf8ae9ac0b88b792f76f12b7272
#
_entry.id   cc10edf8ae9ac0b88b792f76f12b7272
#
_cell.length_a   1.000
_cell.length_b   1.000
_cell.length_c   1.000
_cell.angle_alpha   90.00
_cell.angle_beta   90.00
_cell.angle_gamma   90.00
#
_symmetry.space_group_name_H-M   'P 1'
#
loop_
_entity.id
_entity.type
_entity.pdbx_description
1 polymer ?
#
loop_
_entity_poly.entity_id
_entity_poly.type
_entity_poly.pdbx_seq_one_letter_code
_entity_poly.pdbx_strand_id
1 'polypeptide(L)'
;MKVRPYSFCASPPRFLRLDIPASFLTLAGLLSNMSDAYRQLLDAAIRDLEDQKARGVRHVKVSTELLSGLSRPLVASRPAVSPRSAPAPTSTPATAPSRPAAPVPPRKPVFKRPAIAQPVPAIADPAPLAAPLPPLDPAAKVAALAELREKVLDCVKCSHLAASRKNVVFGVGNPDADLMFVGEAPGADEDEQGEPFVGKAGQLLTRIIETMGLSREQVFIANILKCRPDTPGQTAGNRKPTTEEMQTCIPWLHQQIDIIRPRVLVALGATAVEGLLGKTVGITRLRGNWQTYRGIPLMPTYHPAYLLRNQAMSEKRKVWEDMLAVMEKLQMPISAKQQGYFLKSA
;
A
#
# COMPACT_ATOMS: atom_id res chain seq x y z
N MET A 1 -44.86 -42.58 -2.32
CA MET A 1 -43.65 -42.20 -1.57
C MET A 1 -43.59 -40.68 -1.51
N LYS A 2 -43.87 -40.12 -0.33
CA LYS A 2 -43.90 -38.64 -0.11
C LYS A 2 -42.51 -38.20 0.40
N VAL A 3 -41.83 -37.33 -0.35
CA VAL A 3 -40.57 -36.73 0.06
C VAL A 3 -40.87 -35.47 0.86
N ARG A 4 -40.39 -35.40 2.11
CA ARG A 4 -40.49 -34.21 2.97
C ARG A 4 -39.38 -33.21 2.64
N PRO A 5 -39.62 -31.90 2.62
CA PRO A 5 -38.57 -30.90 2.51
C PRO A 5 -37.89 -30.68 3.86
N TYR A 6 -36.55 -30.63 3.85
CA TYR A 6 -35.72 -30.21 4.98
C TYR A 6 -35.79 -28.67 5.15
N SER A 7 -36.27 -28.20 6.29
CA SER A 7 -36.23 -26.81 6.72
C SER A 7 -34.83 -26.51 7.27
N PHE A 8 -34.09 -25.63 6.58
CA PHE A 8 -32.88 -25.02 7.13
C PHE A 8 -33.28 -23.82 8.00
N CYS A 9 -33.12 -23.97 9.30
CA CYS A 9 -33.31 -22.92 10.28
C CYS A 9 -32.00 -22.10 10.37
N ALA A 10 -31.88 -21.02 9.62
CA ALA A 10 -30.79 -20.06 9.77
C ALA A 10 -31.22 -19.00 10.81
N SER A 11 -30.57 -19.00 11.97
CA SER A 11 -30.73 -17.95 12.96
C SER A 11 -30.22 -16.60 12.42
N PRO A 12 -31.01 -15.51 12.55
CA PRO A 12 -30.55 -14.19 12.11
C PRO A 12 -29.50 -13.60 13.05
N PRO A 13 -28.58 -12.75 12.55
CA PRO A 13 -27.60 -12.09 13.39
C PRO A 13 -28.27 -11.17 14.40
N ARG A 14 -27.83 -11.21 15.65
CA ARG A 14 -28.31 -10.35 16.74
C ARG A 14 -27.98 -8.89 16.45
N PHE A 15 -29.01 -8.10 16.18
CA PHE A 15 -28.92 -6.64 16.12
C PHE A 15 -29.15 -6.08 17.52
N LEU A 16 -28.16 -5.35 18.05
CA LEU A 16 -28.32 -4.56 19.27
C LEU A 16 -29.07 -3.26 18.94
N ARG A 17 -30.19 -3.03 19.59
CA ARG A 17 -30.92 -1.77 19.58
C ARG A 17 -30.14 -0.77 20.43
N LEU A 18 -29.77 0.37 19.86
CA LEU A 18 -29.18 1.50 20.57
C LEU A 18 -30.28 2.32 21.21
N ASP A 19 -30.69 1.96 22.43
CA ASP A 19 -31.39 2.89 23.35
C ASP A 19 -30.30 3.70 24.07
N ILE A 20 -30.20 5.01 23.75
CA ILE A 20 -29.26 5.94 24.37
C ILE A 20 -29.84 6.38 25.69
N PRO A 21 -29.26 6.01 26.85
CA PRO A 21 -29.73 6.53 28.14
C PRO A 21 -29.36 8.01 28.28
N ALA A 22 -30.23 8.77 29.00
CA ALA A 22 -30.15 10.21 29.20
C ALA A 22 -29.00 10.71 30.11
N SER A 23 -27.87 10.00 30.17
CA SER A 23 -26.73 10.34 31.05
C SER A 23 -25.63 11.17 30.36
N PHE A 24 -25.98 11.98 29.35
CA PHE A 24 -25.00 12.80 28.62
C PHE A 24 -24.58 14.11 29.35
N LEU A 25 -24.98 14.34 30.60
CA LEU A 25 -24.64 15.57 31.34
C LEU A 25 -23.24 15.60 31.98
N THR A 26 -22.41 14.54 31.83
CA THR A 26 -21.06 14.49 32.40
C THR A 26 -19.92 14.69 31.38
N LEU A 27 -20.24 14.95 30.10
CA LEU A 27 -19.23 15.13 29.07
C LEU A 27 -18.52 16.50 29.08
N ALA A 28 -19.16 17.52 29.68
CA ALA A 28 -18.64 18.89 29.70
C ALA A 28 -17.32 19.04 30.52
N GLY A 29 -17.10 18.17 31.50
CA GLY A 29 -15.87 18.19 32.31
C GLY A 29 -14.64 17.51 31.71
N LEU A 30 -14.85 16.64 30.71
CA LEU A 30 -13.75 15.91 30.04
C LEU A 30 -13.15 16.68 28.84
N LEU A 31 -13.85 17.67 28.33
CA LEU A 31 -13.48 18.42 27.13
C LEU A 31 -12.47 19.55 27.38
N SER A 32 -12.19 19.92 28.62
CA SER A 32 -11.34 21.07 28.95
C SER A 32 -9.83 20.86 28.72
N ASN A 33 -9.38 19.61 28.51
CA ASN A 33 -7.94 19.26 28.35
C ASN A 33 -7.58 18.66 26.99
N MET A 34 -8.49 18.71 26.01
CA MET A 34 -8.23 18.14 24.68
C MET A 34 -7.74 19.23 23.73
N SER A 35 -6.79 18.88 22.84
CA SER A 35 -6.32 19.80 21.80
C SER A 35 -7.47 20.22 20.88
N ASP A 36 -7.46 21.47 20.39
CA ASP A 36 -8.52 22.00 19.51
C ASP A 36 -8.73 21.14 18.25
N ALA A 37 -7.65 20.53 17.74
CA ALA A 37 -7.75 19.60 16.61
C ALA A 37 -8.56 18.33 16.93
N TYR A 38 -8.47 17.82 18.16
CA TYR A 38 -9.24 16.65 18.57
C TYR A 38 -10.70 16.98 18.77
N ARG A 39 -11.01 18.19 19.29
CA ARG A 39 -12.42 18.68 19.39
C ARG A 39 -13.05 18.81 18.01
N GLN A 40 -12.35 19.41 17.05
CA GLN A 40 -12.83 19.55 15.67
C GLN A 40 -13.11 18.19 15.01
N LEU A 41 -12.26 17.19 15.25
CA LEU A 41 -12.48 15.83 14.75
C LEU A 41 -13.71 15.16 15.38
N LEU A 42 -13.89 15.34 16.68
CA LEU A 42 -15.04 14.79 17.39
C LEU A 42 -16.34 15.44 16.93
N ASP A 43 -16.36 16.77 16.79
CA ASP A 43 -17.51 17.52 16.29
C ASP A 43 -17.86 17.14 14.84
N ALA A 44 -16.85 16.91 13.99
CA ALA A 44 -17.06 16.44 12.63
C ALA A 44 -17.66 15.03 12.60
N ALA A 45 -17.19 14.12 13.45
CA ALA A 45 -17.72 12.77 13.56
C ALA A 45 -19.18 12.76 14.09
N ILE A 46 -19.50 13.61 15.08
CA ILE A 46 -20.86 13.76 15.60
C ILE A 46 -21.80 14.25 14.50
N ARG A 47 -21.44 15.28 13.76
CA ARG A 47 -22.23 15.80 12.64
C ARG A 47 -22.48 14.75 11.56
N ASP A 48 -21.46 13.98 11.19
CA ASP A 48 -21.60 12.90 10.19
C ASP A 48 -22.60 11.82 10.66
N LEU A 49 -22.56 11.44 11.93
CA LEU A 49 -23.51 10.49 12.51
C LEU A 49 -24.93 11.06 12.60
N GLU A 50 -25.09 12.36 12.91
CA GLU A 50 -26.38 13.04 12.91
C GLU A 50 -26.96 13.14 11.51
N ASP A 51 -26.15 13.45 10.50
CA ASP A 51 -26.55 13.46 9.10
C ASP A 51 -26.95 12.08 8.58
N GLN A 52 -26.23 11.03 8.96
CA GLN A 52 -26.59 9.66 8.63
C GLN A 52 -27.92 9.27 9.28
N LYS A 53 -28.15 9.66 10.53
CA LYS A 53 -29.40 9.45 11.26
C LYS A 53 -30.57 10.19 10.57
N ALA A 54 -30.36 11.43 10.13
CA ALA A 54 -31.37 12.21 9.39
C ALA A 54 -31.73 11.57 8.04
N ARG A 55 -30.77 10.89 7.39
CA ARG A 55 -30.99 10.10 6.16
C ARG A 55 -31.62 8.72 6.42
N GLY A 56 -32.01 8.40 7.65
CA GLY A 56 -32.69 7.15 8.01
C GLY A 56 -31.76 5.96 8.29
N VAL A 57 -30.44 6.17 8.37
CA VAL A 57 -29.49 5.12 8.76
C VAL A 57 -29.65 4.85 10.27
N ARG A 58 -30.16 3.68 10.61
CA ARG A 58 -30.43 3.29 12.02
C ARG A 58 -29.30 2.49 12.65
N HIS A 59 -28.32 2.00 11.86
CA HIS A 59 -27.24 1.14 12.33
C HIS A 59 -25.95 1.47 11.60
N VAL A 60 -24.89 1.74 12.35
CA VAL A 60 -23.52 1.92 11.83
C VAL A 60 -22.70 0.70 12.26
N LYS A 61 -21.94 0.12 11.34
CA LYS A 61 -21.03 -0.99 11.66
C LYS A 61 -19.82 -0.44 12.41
N VAL A 62 -19.69 -0.81 13.67
CA VAL A 62 -18.52 -0.46 14.52
C VAL A 62 -17.81 -1.77 14.85
N SER A 63 -16.47 -1.80 14.71
CA SER A 63 -15.68 -2.98 15.07
C SER A 63 -15.69 -3.19 16.60
N THR A 64 -15.66 -4.44 17.03
CA THR A 64 -15.57 -4.81 18.46
C THR A 64 -14.34 -4.26 19.14
N GLU A 65 -13.24 -4.05 18.37
CA GLU A 65 -11.98 -3.47 18.86
C GLU A 65 -12.14 -1.98 19.20
N LEU A 66 -12.86 -1.22 18.36
CA LEU A 66 -13.19 0.18 18.61
C LEU A 66 -14.05 0.33 19.87
N LEU A 67 -15.04 -0.54 20.07
CA LEU A 67 -15.90 -0.56 21.26
C LEU A 67 -15.10 -0.92 22.52
N SER A 68 -14.17 -1.87 22.44
CA SER A 68 -13.30 -2.24 23.56
C SER A 68 -12.28 -1.15 23.89
N GLY A 69 -11.78 -0.41 22.88
CA GLY A 69 -10.91 0.75 23.04
C GLY A 69 -11.58 1.91 23.77
N LEU A 70 -12.86 2.18 23.48
CA LEU A 70 -13.65 3.21 24.14
C LEU A 70 -14.03 2.86 25.58
N SER A 71 -14.00 1.58 25.96
CA SER A 71 -14.33 1.11 27.31
C SER A 71 -13.16 1.14 28.29
N ARG A 72 -11.92 1.46 27.84
CA ARG A 72 -10.75 1.56 28.72
C ARG A 72 -10.71 2.93 29.42
N PRO A 73 -10.62 2.98 30.76
CA PRO A 73 -10.44 4.25 31.48
C PRO A 73 -9.10 4.89 31.10
N LEU A 74 -9.13 6.16 30.70
CA LEU A 74 -7.93 6.96 30.43
C LEU A 74 -7.20 7.18 31.76
N VAL A 75 -6.07 6.49 31.95
CA VAL A 75 -5.14 6.79 33.05
C VAL A 75 -4.40 8.06 32.66
N ALA A 76 -4.77 9.18 33.28
CA ALA A 76 -4.08 10.47 33.12
C ALA A 76 -2.67 10.38 33.72
N SER A 77 -1.64 10.32 32.90
CA SER A 77 -0.25 10.52 33.30
C SER A 77 -0.04 12.00 33.61
N ARG A 78 0.13 12.33 34.92
CA ARG A 78 0.52 13.66 35.37
C ARG A 78 1.93 13.97 34.88
N PRO A 79 2.19 15.13 34.28
CA PRO A 79 3.57 15.58 34.06
C PRO A 79 4.20 16.01 35.38
N ALA A 80 5.44 15.56 35.59
CA ALA A 80 6.24 15.94 36.74
C ALA A 80 6.57 17.43 36.71
N VAL A 81 6.23 18.12 37.78
CA VAL A 81 6.55 19.54 38.02
C VAL A 81 7.98 19.64 38.57
N SER A 82 8.88 20.27 37.82
CA SER A 82 10.19 20.68 38.33
C SER A 82 10.07 21.97 39.12
N PRO A 83 10.82 22.16 40.26
CA PRO A 83 10.64 23.28 41.16
C PRO A 83 11.22 24.59 40.62
N ARG A 84 10.44 25.62 40.80
CA ARG A 84 10.69 27.02 40.46
C ARG A 84 11.68 27.61 41.48
N SER A 85 12.83 28.14 41.05
CA SER A 85 13.69 28.98 41.85
C SER A 85 13.28 30.47 41.78
N ALA A 86 13.36 31.13 42.94
CA ALA A 86 12.86 32.46 43.21
C ALA A 86 13.77 33.61 42.68
N PRO A 87 13.25 34.86 42.61
CA PRO A 87 13.90 35.99 41.98
C PRO A 87 14.83 36.75 42.93
N ALA A 88 15.87 37.41 42.40
CA ALA A 88 16.71 38.37 43.09
C ALA A 88 16.75 39.73 42.36
N PRO A 89 17.17 40.83 43.03
CA PRO A 89 16.55 42.12 42.86
C PRO A 89 17.26 43.08 41.89
N THR A 90 16.53 44.14 41.57
CA THR A 90 16.88 45.34 40.79
C THR A 90 18.11 46.11 41.24
N SER A 91 18.92 46.61 40.28
CA SER A 91 19.66 47.87 40.41
C SER A 91 19.92 48.52 39.03
N THR A 92 19.85 49.83 39.03
CA THR A 92 19.76 50.85 38.00
C THR A 92 21.11 51.24 37.36
N PRO A 93 21.15 52.19 36.40
CA PRO A 93 21.93 52.05 35.16
C PRO A 93 23.23 52.86 35.15
N ALA A 94 24.17 52.47 34.30
CA ALA A 94 25.26 53.35 33.91
C ALA A 94 25.85 52.98 32.54
N THR A 95 25.83 53.97 31.66
CA THR A 95 26.82 54.37 30.64
C THR A 95 27.26 53.32 29.58
N ALA A 96 26.91 53.61 28.33
CA ALA A 96 27.50 53.00 27.15
C ALA A 96 28.99 53.29 26.99
N PRO A 97 29.75 52.34 26.47
CA PRO A 97 30.56 52.67 25.28
C PRO A 97 30.63 51.50 24.26
N SER A 98 30.79 51.96 23.02
CA SER A 98 31.46 51.36 21.86
C SER A 98 31.27 49.86 21.57
N ARG A 99 30.60 49.60 20.46
CA ARG A 99 30.38 48.40 19.73
C ARG A 99 31.69 47.72 19.26
N PRO A 100 32.02 46.53 19.67
CA PRO A 100 32.96 45.66 18.94
C PRO A 100 32.24 44.80 17.91
N ALA A 101 32.97 44.46 16.85
CA ALA A 101 32.54 43.73 15.67
C ALA A 101 31.88 42.39 15.99
N ALA A 102 30.86 42.02 15.22
CA ALA A 102 30.14 40.78 15.30
C ALA A 102 31.08 39.56 15.10
N PRO A 103 30.97 38.51 15.93
CA PRO A 103 31.70 37.27 15.67
C PRO A 103 31.09 36.54 14.45
N VAL A 104 31.99 36.08 13.58
CA VAL A 104 31.70 35.26 12.43
C VAL A 104 31.03 33.95 12.92
N PRO A 105 29.91 33.52 12.37
CA PRO A 105 29.26 32.28 12.79
C PRO A 105 30.20 31.08 12.53
N PRO A 106 30.22 30.07 13.42
CA PRO A 106 31.06 28.90 13.22
C PRO A 106 30.65 28.16 11.97
N ARG A 107 31.63 27.85 11.11
CA ARG A 107 31.45 27.02 9.93
C ARG A 107 30.85 25.68 10.34
N LYS A 108 29.72 25.31 9.73
CA LYS A 108 29.12 23.97 9.89
C LYS A 108 30.19 22.92 9.59
N PRO A 109 30.29 21.86 10.41
CA PRO A 109 31.23 20.79 10.15
C PRO A 109 30.93 20.18 8.77
N VAL A 110 31.96 20.19 7.92
CA VAL A 110 31.92 19.46 6.64
C VAL A 110 31.95 17.98 7.01
N PHE A 111 30.82 17.31 6.93
CA PHE A 111 30.78 15.86 6.98
C PHE A 111 31.61 15.34 5.79
N LYS A 112 32.78 14.78 6.07
CA LYS A 112 33.50 13.96 5.10
C LYS A 112 32.57 12.85 4.66
N ARG A 113 32.18 12.81 3.38
CA ARG A 113 31.49 11.66 2.77
C ARG A 113 32.29 10.43 3.13
N PRO A 114 31.65 9.37 3.68
CA PRO A 114 32.33 8.10 3.81
C PRO A 114 32.80 7.66 2.42
N ALA A 115 33.99 7.07 2.38
CA ALA A 115 34.58 6.52 1.18
C ALA A 115 33.55 5.65 0.42
N ILE A 116 33.59 5.80 -0.89
CA ILE A 116 32.76 5.13 -1.87
C ILE A 116 32.60 3.66 -1.45
N ALA A 117 31.36 3.28 -1.07
CA ALA A 117 31.00 1.89 -0.90
C ALA A 117 31.35 1.16 -2.20
N GLN A 118 31.98 0.02 -2.10
CA GLN A 118 32.30 -0.84 -3.23
C GLN A 118 31.02 -1.05 -4.06
N PRO A 119 31.08 -1.04 -5.40
CA PRO A 119 29.92 -1.27 -6.24
C PRO A 119 29.33 -2.63 -5.87
N VAL A 120 28.10 -2.62 -5.35
CA VAL A 120 27.32 -3.84 -5.18
C VAL A 120 27.29 -4.52 -6.55
N PRO A 121 27.58 -5.82 -6.66
CA PRO A 121 27.53 -6.50 -7.96
C PRO A 121 26.16 -6.23 -8.59
N ALA A 122 26.16 -5.66 -9.78
CA ALA A 122 24.96 -5.47 -10.57
C ALA A 122 24.25 -6.83 -10.65
N ILE A 123 22.96 -6.87 -10.35
CA ILE A 123 22.14 -8.06 -10.62
C ILE A 123 22.33 -8.30 -12.12
N ALA A 124 22.96 -9.41 -12.46
CA ALA A 124 23.19 -9.79 -13.85
C ALA A 124 21.84 -9.70 -14.60
N ASP A 125 21.84 -9.08 -15.78
CA ASP A 125 20.64 -9.08 -16.63
C ASP A 125 20.12 -10.52 -16.66
N PRO A 126 18.84 -10.74 -16.31
CA PRO A 126 18.27 -12.08 -16.34
C PRO A 126 18.48 -12.62 -17.74
N ALA A 127 19.16 -13.77 -17.84
CA ALA A 127 19.48 -14.39 -19.11
C ALA A 127 18.24 -14.35 -20.04
N PRO A 128 18.42 -14.00 -21.33
CA PRO A 128 17.31 -14.04 -22.28
C PRO A 128 16.68 -15.43 -22.16
N LEU A 129 15.33 -15.45 -22.22
CA LEU A 129 14.58 -16.71 -22.24
C LEU A 129 15.31 -17.68 -23.16
N ALA A 130 15.74 -18.82 -22.62
CA ALA A 130 16.13 -19.96 -23.47
C ALA A 130 15.05 -20.15 -24.53
N ALA A 131 15.44 -20.58 -25.74
CA ALA A 131 14.60 -20.65 -26.96
C ALA A 131 13.09 -20.79 -26.65
N PRO A 132 12.19 -20.05 -27.33
CA PRO A 132 10.79 -19.95 -26.94
C PRO A 132 10.22 -21.35 -26.75
N LEU A 133 9.91 -21.68 -25.52
CA LEU A 133 9.22 -22.92 -25.18
C LEU A 133 7.91 -22.98 -25.97
N PRO A 134 7.48 -24.15 -26.46
CA PRO A 134 6.20 -24.24 -27.17
C PRO A 134 5.07 -23.61 -26.35
N PRO A 135 4.10 -22.95 -26.99
CA PRO A 135 2.97 -22.34 -26.26
C PRO A 135 2.22 -23.45 -25.48
N LEU A 136 2.05 -23.21 -24.20
CA LEU A 136 1.14 -24.05 -23.38
C LEU A 136 -0.29 -23.69 -23.76
N ASP A 137 -1.15 -24.70 -23.89
CA ASP A 137 -2.58 -24.46 -23.99
C ASP A 137 -3.16 -23.89 -22.67
N PRO A 138 -4.32 -23.25 -22.67
CA PRO A 138 -4.87 -22.64 -21.45
C PRO A 138 -5.05 -23.63 -20.28
N ALA A 139 -5.45 -24.89 -20.56
CA ALA A 139 -5.61 -25.90 -19.51
C ALA A 139 -4.28 -26.31 -18.90
N ALA A 140 -3.22 -26.45 -19.72
CA ALA A 140 -1.87 -26.70 -19.26
C ALA A 140 -1.32 -25.53 -18.42
N LYS A 141 -1.61 -24.28 -18.76
CA LYS A 141 -1.26 -23.11 -17.94
C LYS A 141 -1.92 -23.15 -16.57
N VAL A 142 -3.21 -23.48 -16.50
CA VAL A 142 -3.95 -23.65 -15.22
C VAL A 142 -3.29 -24.72 -14.36
N ALA A 143 -3.02 -25.91 -14.92
CA ALA A 143 -2.41 -27.02 -14.20
C ALA A 143 -0.99 -26.65 -13.69
N ALA A 144 -0.16 -26.04 -14.55
CA ALA A 144 1.19 -25.62 -14.21
C ALA A 144 1.22 -24.55 -13.11
N LEU A 145 0.29 -23.57 -13.15
CA LEU A 145 0.16 -22.57 -12.07
C LEU A 145 -0.33 -23.17 -10.77
N ALA A 146 -1.24 -24.17 -10.81
CA ALA A 146 -1.69 -24.86 -9.62
C ALA A 146 -0.54 -25.64 -8.97
N GLU A 147 0.24 -26.39 -9.75
CA GLU A 147 1.43 -27.09 -9.25
C GLU A 147 2.48 -26.11 -8.66
N LEU A 148 2.72 -25.00 -9.36
CA LEU A 148 3.64 -23.96 -8.88
C LEU A 148 3.11 -23.36 -7.55
N ARG A 149 1.81 -23.12 -7.44
CA ARG A 149 1.19 -22.58 -6.25
C ARG A 149 1.45 -23.46 -5.03
N GLU A 150 1.26 -24.76 -5.12
CA GLU A 150 1.54 -25.70 -4.02
C GLU A 150 2.99 -25.58 -3.55
N LYS A 151 3.96 -25.56 -4.49
CA LYS A 151 5.39 -25.39 -4.16
C LYS A 151 5.68 -24.05 -3.47
N VAL A 152 4.96 -22.99 -3.83
CA VAL A 152 5.15 -21.65 -3.24
C VAL A 152 4.52 -21.56 -1.86
N LEU A 153 3.39 -22.24 -1.62
CA LEU A 153 2.73 -22.27 -0.31
C LEU A 153 3.65 -22.90 0.77
N ASP A 154 4.41 -23.92 0.41
CA ASP A 154 5.36 -24.60 1.31
C ASP A 154 6.72 -23.88 1.44
N CYS A 155 6.89 -22.72 0.79
CA CYS A 155 8.18 -22.03 0.75
C CYS A 155 8.56 -21.44 2.11
N VAL A 156 9.73 -21.81 2.65
CA VAL A 156 10.32 -21.30 3.89
C VAL A 156 11.70 -20.65 3.69
N LYS A 157 12.05 -20.27 2.46
CA LYS A 157 13.39 -19.75 2.12
C LYS A 157 13.78 -18.48 2.87
N CYS A 158 12.79 -17.62 3.20
CA CYS A 158 12.97 -16.45 4.05
C CYS A 158 12.41 -16.80 5.43
N SER A 159 13.20 -17.41 6.32
CA SER A 159 12.76 -17.99 7.59
C SER A 159 12.00 -16.99 8.47
N HIS A 160 12.48 -15.74 8.56
CA HIS A 160 11.84 -14.67 9.33
C HIS A 160 10.48 -14.24 8.75
N LEU A 161 10.34 -14.15 7.41
CA LEU A 161 9.05 -13.86 6.78
C LEU A 161 8.10 -15.05 6.85
N ALA A 162 8.62 -16.26 6.74
CA ALA A 162 7.82 -17.48 6.87
C ALA A 162 7.27 -17.65 8.28
N ALA A 163 7.99 -17.20 9.31
CA ALA A 163 7.56 -17.27 10.70
C ALA A 163 6.50 -16.19 11.06
N SER A 164 6.50 -15.06 10.37
CA SER A 164 5.63 -13.92 10.69
C SER A 164 4.39 -13.78 9.78
N ARG A 165 4.45 -14.32 8.54
CA ARG A 165 3.31 -14.26 7.61
C ARG A 165 2.13 -15.06 8.12
N LYS A 166 0.92 -14.60 7.82
CA LYS A 166 -0.31 -15.39 7.98
C LYS A 166 -0.55 -16.27 6.77
N ASN A 167 -0.40 -15.71 5.58
CA ASN A 167 -0.61 -16.40 4.31
C ASN A 167 0.52 -16.12 3.33
N VAL A 168 0.70 -17.05 2.40
CA VAL A 168 1.47 -16.81 1.17
C VAL A 168 0.56 -16.17 0.14
N VAL A 169 0.95 -15.03 -0.40
CA VAL A 169 0.22 -14.32 -1.45
C VAL A 169 0.80 -14.68 -2.80
N PHE A 170 0.27 -15.73 -3.41
CA PHE A 170 0.80 -16.29 -4.65
C PHE A 170 0.63 -15.34 -5.83
N GLY A 171 -0.57 -14.83 -6.03
CA GLY A 171 -1.04 -14.09 -7.18
C GLY A 171 -2.42 -14.55 -7.60
N VAL A 172 -3.17 -13.71 -8.33
CA VAL A 172 -4.53 -14.02 -8.79
C VAL A 172 -4.79 -13.50 -10.20
N GLY A 173 -5.71 -14.10 -10.90
CA GLY A 173 -6.18 -13.67 -12.21
C GLY A 173 -6.15 -14.76 -13.27
N ASN A 174 -6.19 -14.36 -14.53
CA ASN A 174 -6.22 -15.28 -15.65
C ASN A 174 -4.85 -15.93 -15.91
N PRO A 175 -4.74 -17.25 -15.90
CA PRO A 175 -3.52 -17.95 -16.33
C PRO A 175 -3.09 -17.66 -17.78
N ASP A 176 -4.01 -17.20 -18.61
CA ASP A 176 -3.78 -16.85 -20.02
C ASP A 176 -3.92 -15.32 -20.24
N ALA A 177 -3.50 -14.52 -19.25
CA ALA A 177 -3.61 -13.08 -19.33
C ALA A 177 -2.58 -12.44 -20.26
N ASP A 178 -3.04 -11.55 -21.14
CA ASP A 178 -2.17 -10.69 -21.96
C ASP A 178 -1.45 -9.62 -21.13
N LEU A 179 -2.01 -9.24 -19.98
CA LEU A 179 -1.52 -8.18 -19.09
C LEU A 179 -1.27 -8.71 -17.68
N MET A 180 -0.03 -8.51 -17.19
CA MET A 180 0.31 -8.85 -15.83
C MET A 180 0.81 -7.64 -15.05
N PHE A 181 0.22 -7.38 -13.88
CA PHE A 181 0.67 -6.36 -12.93
C PHE A 181 1.59 -6.99 -11.89
N VAL A 182 2.71 -6.32 -11.63
CA VAL A 182 3.70 -6.76 -10.64
C VAL A 182 3.93 -5.64 -9.62
N GLY A 183 3.58 -5.92 -8.37
CA GLY A 183 3.82 -5.03 -7.23
C GLY A 183 5.08 -5.41 -6.44
N GLU A 184 5.27 -4.73 -5.33
CA GLU A 184 6.41 -4.92 -4.41
C GLU A 184 6.25 -6.18 -3.56
N ALA A 185 5.29 -6.19 -2.67
CA ALA A 185 5.07 -7.22 -1.65
C ALA A 185 3.66 -7.12 -1.08
N PRO A 186 3.15 -8.18 -0.41
CA PRO A 186 1.90 -8.12 0.31
C PRO A 186 1.90 -7.12 1.46
N GLY A 187 0.79 -6.40 1.64
CA GLY A 187 0.47 -5.62 2.82
C GLY A 187 -0.23 -6.46 3.90
N ALA A 188 -0.72 -5.80 4.94
CA ALA A 188 -1.41 -6.47 6.04
C ALA A 188 -2.74 -7.11 5.60
N ASP A 189 -3.52 -6.39 4.77
CA ASP A 189 -4.80 -6.90 4.26
C ASP A 189 -4.58 -8.08 3.31
N GLU A 190 -3.52 -8.03 2.50
CA GLU A 190 -3.12 -9.08 1.57
C GLU A 190 -2.62 -10.34 2.32
N ASP A 191 -1.84 -10.15 3.38
CA ASP A 191 -1.35 -11.22 4.24
C ASP A 191 -2.50 -11.92 4.99
N GLU A 192 -3.53 -11.15 5.39
CA GLU A 192 -4.72 -11.69 6.04
C GLU A 192 -5.58 -12.53 5.08
N GLN A 193 -5.75 -12.05 3.83
CA GLN A 193 -6.67 -12.65 2.86
C GLN A 193 -6.01 -13.68 1.93
N GLY A 194 -4.66 -13.67 1.83
CA GLY A 194 -3.91 -14.53 0.92
C GLY A 194 -3.95 -14.08 -0.54
N GLU A 195 -4.50 -12.89 -0.83
CA GLU A 195 -4.64 -12.35 -2.20
C GLU A 195 -3.92 -11.02 -2.38
N PRO A 196 -3.29 -10.76 -3.56
CA PRO A 196 -2.59 -9.51 -3.80
C PRO A 196 -3.57 -8.35 -4.07
N PHE A 197 -3.21 -7.16 -3.61
CA PHE A 197 -3.94 -5.93 -3.89
C PHE A 197 -5.43 -5.98 -3.52
N VAL A 198 -5.73 -6.32 -2.25
CA VAL A 198 -7.09 -6.31 -1.68
C VAL A 198 -7.34 -5.09 -0.79
N GLY A 199 -6.31 -4.51 -0.19
CA GLY A 199 -6.40 -3.29 0.62
C GLY A 199 -6.73 -2.04 -0.21
N LYS A 200 -6.65 -0.86 0.40
CA LYS A 200 -6.98 0.44 -0.25
C LYS A 200 -6.22 0.67 -1.57
N ALA A 201 -4.94 0.30 -1.61
CA ALA A 201 -4.13 0.41 -2.83
C ALA A 201 -4.63 -0.55 -3.92
N GLY A 202 -5.06 -1.74 -3.53
CA GLY A 202 -5.63 -2.74 -4.42
C GLY A 202 -6.97 -2.32 -4.99
N GLN A 203 -7.85 -1.73 -4.18
CA GLN A 203 -9.11 -1.17 -4.65
C GLN A 203 -8.90 -0.06 -5.70
N LEU A 204 -7.84 0.76 -5.54
CA LEU A 204 -7.48 1.74 -6.55
C LEU A 204 -6.96 1.06 -7.82
N LEU A 205 -6.13 0.00 -7.71
CA LEU A 205 -5.69 -0.77 -8.86
C LEU A 205 -6.87 -1.38 -9.61
N THR A 206 -7.85 -1.95 -8.91
CA THR A 206 -9.09 -2.47 -9.50
C THR A 206 -9.79 -1.40 -10.33
N ARG A 207 -9.97 -0.19 -9.79
CA ARG A 207 -10.59 0.92 -10.55
C ARG A 207 -9.77 1.34 -11.77
N ILE A 208 -8.44 1.26 -11.71
CA ILE A 208 -7.58 1.53 -12.88
C ILE A 208 -7.83 0.47 -13.95
N ILE A 209 -7.84 -0.81 -13.58
CA ILE A 209 -8.10 -1.94 -14.48
C ILE A 209 -9.49 -1.81 -15.13
N GLU A 210 -10.52 -1.53 -14.33
CA GLU A 210 -11.90 -1.30 -14.82
C GLU A 210 -11.98 -0.11 -15.77
N THR A 211 -11.23 0.97 -15.49
CA THR A 211 -11.17 2.15 -16.36
C THR A 211 -10.49 1.84 -17.70
N MET A 212 -9.56 0.87 -17.74
CA MET A 212 -9.00 0.34 -18.99
C MET A 212 -10.02 -0.51 -19.78
N GLY A 213 -11.14 -0.88 -19.18
CA GLY A 213 -12.15 -1.77 -19.78
C GLY A 213 -11.87 -3.25 -19.53
N LEU A 214 -11.06 -3.56 -18.53
CA LEU A 214 -10.73 -4.93 -18.10
C LEU A 214 -11.29 -5.22 -16.71
N SER A 215 -11.33 -6.50 -16.32
CA SER A 215 -11.60 -6.92 -14.96
C SER A 215 -10.38 -7.56 -14.33
N ARG A 216 -10.39 -7.76 -12.99
CA ARG A 216 -9.29 -8.45 -12.28
C ARG A 216 -9.09 -9.87 -12.76
N GLU A 217 -10.17 -10.53 -13.20
CA GLU A 217 -10.19 -11.90 -13.69
C GLU A 217 -9.61 -12.02 -15.11
N GLN A 218 -9.50 -10.92 -15.85
CA GLN A 218 -8.91 -10.88 -17.20
C GLN A 218 -7.41 -10.61 -17.22
N VAL A 219 -6.88 -10.05 -16.14
CA VAL A 219 -5.44 -9.77 -15.96
C VAL A 219 -4.84 -10.75 -14.96
N PHE A 220 -3.51 -10.76 -14.81
CA PHE A 220 -2.87 -11.44 -13.70
C PHE A 220 -2.18 -10.42 -12.78
N ILE A 221 -2.33 -10.59 -11.47
CA ILE A 221 -1.78 -9.68 -10.48
C ILE A 221 -0.90 -10.45 -9.51
N ALA A 222 0.34 -10.03 -9.37
CA ALA A 222 1.29 -10.64 -8.43
C ALA A 222 2.23 -9.60 -7.82
N ASN A 223 3.09 -10.03 -6.93
CA ASN A 223 4.16 -9.24 -6.32
C ASN A 223 5.53 -9.91 -6.52
N ILE A 224 6.61 -9.13 -6.36
CA ILE A 224 7.97 -9.68 -6.26
C ILE A 224 8.06 -10.67 -5.09
N LEU A 225 7.68 -10.21 -3.88
CA LEU A 225 7.60 -11.08 -2.70
C LEU A 225 6.23 -11.75 -2.60
N LYS A 226 6.25 -13.01 -2.12
CA LYS A 226 5.02 -13.76 -1.82
C LYS A 226 4.65 -13.73 -0.34
N CYS A 227 5.51 -13.17 0.50
CA CYS A 227 5.32 -13.01 1.93
C CYS A 227 5.39 -11.52 2.31
N ARG A 228 4.63 -11.13 3.33
CA ARG A 228 4.65 -9.77 3.84
C ARG A 228 5.98 -9.44 4.50
N PRO A 229 6.69 -8.38 4.09
CA PRO A 229 7.86 -7.88 4.79
C PRO A 229 7.41 -7.02 5.98
N ASP A 230 7.12 -7.67 7.09
CA ASP A 230 6.71 -7.01 8.33
C ASP A 230 7.90 -6.39 9.07
N THR A 231 7.59 -5.54 10.04
CA THR A 231 8.57 -5.05 11.00
C THR A 231 8.33 -5.79 12.32
N PRO A 232 9.32 -6.55 12.84
CA PRO A 232 9.16 -7.28 14.08
C PRO A 232 8.64 -6.36 15.22
N GLY A 233 7.58 -6.82 15.91
CA GLY A 233 6.95 -6.06 16.99
C GLY A 233 6.00 -4.95 16.57
N GLN A 234 5.75 -4.76 15.27
CA GLN A 234 4.75 -3.82 14.75
C GLN A 234 3.61 -4.58 14.05
N THR A 235 2.39 -4.33 14.51
CA THR A 235 1.18 -4.91 13.89
C THR A 235 0.74 -4.18 12.62
N ALA A 236 1.15 -2.91 12.46
CA ALA A 236 0.80 -2.07 11.32
C ALA A 236 2.06 -1.55 10.61
N GLY A 237 1.94 -1.35 9.29
CA GLY A 237 3.02 -0.89 8.43
C GLY A 237 3.74 -2.05 7.73
N ASN A 238 4.36 -1.72 6.61
CA ASN A 238 5.22 -2.62 5.86
C ASN A 238 6.55 -1.93 5.66
N ARG A 239 7.65 -2.62 5.92
CA ARG A 239 8.96 -2.15 5.48
C ARG A 239 9.19 -2.45 4.01
N LYS A 240 10.14 -1.77 3.39
CA LYS A 240 10.61 -2.14 2.07
C LYS A 240 11.28 -3.53 2.15
N PRO A 241 11.06 -4.42 1.17
CA PRO A 241 11.82 -5.66 1.03
C PRO A 241 13.32 -5.39 0.93
N THR A 242 14.13 -6.28 1.50
CA THR A 242 15.57 -6.25 1.27
C THR A 242 15.90 -6.81 -0.11
N THR A 243 17.10 -6.48 -0.63
CA THR A 243 17.58 -7.02 -1.91
C THR A 243 17.66 -8.54 -1.86
N GLU A 244 18.11 -9.10 -0.74
CA GLU A 244 18.22 -10.54 -0.53
C GLU A 244 16.85 -11.24 -0.56
N GLU A 245 15.86 -10.67 0.11
CA GLU A 245 14.47 -11.18 0.08
C GLU A 245 13.91 -11.16 -1.35
N MET A 246 14.13 -10.08 -2.09
CA MET A 246 13.70 -9.98 -3.48
C MET A 246 14.40 -11.04 -4.36
N GLN A 247 15.72 -11.20 -4.24
CA GLN A 247 16.47 -12.19 -4.99
C GLN A 247 16.05 -13.63 -4.66
N THR A 248 15.76 -13.90 -3.40
CA THR A 248 15.30 -15.23 -2.95
C THR A 248 13.88 -15.54 -3.45
N CYS A 249 13.01 -14.55 -3.56
CA CYS A 249 11.60 -14.75 -3.89
C CYS A 249 11.30 -14.63 -5.40
N ILE A 250 12.07 -13.83 -6.16
CA ILE A 250 11.81 -13.54 -7.57
C ILE A 250 11.78 -14.79 -8.48
N PRO A 251 12.51 -15.90 -8.21
CA PRO A 251 12.39 -17.11 -9.02
C PRO A 251 10.96 -17.67 -9.11
N TRP A 252 10.13 -17.45 -8.11
CA TRP A 252 8.71 -17.82 -8.15
C TRP A 252 7.92 -16.95 -9.15
N LEU A 253 8.21 -15.66 -9.19
CA LEU A 253 7.62 -14.75 -10.17
C LEU A 253 8.08 -15.07 -11.59
N HIS A 254 9.35 -15.45 -11.78
CA HIS A 254 9.86 -15.89 -13.08
C HIS A 254 9.05 -17.07 -13.62
N GLN A 255 8.82 -18.10 -12.80
CA GLN A 255 8.02 -19.25 -13.19
C GLN A 255 6.57 -18.86 -13.53
N GLN A 256 5.96 -17.94 -12.77
CA GLN A 256 4.64 -17.42 -13.11
C GLN A 256 4.65 -16.74 -14.49
N ILE A 257 5.64 -15.87 -14.77
CA ILE A 257 5.78 -15.20 -16.06
C ILE A 257 6.00 -16.21 -17.18
N ASP A 258 6.82 -17.24 -16.96
CA ASP A 258 7.15 -18.27 -17.95
C ASP A 258 5.93 -19.17 -18.28
N ILE A 259 5.02 -19.37 -17.34
CA ILE A 259 3.75 -20.09 -17.53
C ILE A 259 2.72 -19.20 -18.23
N ILE A 260 2.47 -17.99 -17.69
CA ILE A 260 1.44 -17.07 -18.17
C ILE A 260 1.79 -16.49 -19.54
N ARG A 261 3.05 -16.08 -19.73
CA ARG A 261 3.56 -15.42 -20.94
C ARG A 261 2.75 -14.19 -21.36
N PRO A 262 2.63 -13.21 -20.47
CA PRO A 262 1.87 -12.02 -20.79
C PRO A 262 2.52 -11.24 -21.93
N ARG A 263 1.73 -10.58 -22.76
CA ARG A 263 2.21 -9.69 -23.82
C ARG A 263 2.80 -8.40 -23.28
N VAL A 264 2.34 -7.97 -22.09
CA VAL A 264 2.79 -6.76 -21.40
C VAL A 264 2.88 -6.99 -19.90
N LEU A 265 3.97 -6.49 -19.30
CA LEU A 265 4.14 -6.37 -17.85
C LEU A 265 3.96 -4.90 -17.43
N VAL A 266 3.33 -4.67 -16.28
CA VAL A 266 3.27 -3.36 -15.61
C VAL A 266 3.90 -3.47 -14.23
N ALA A 267 4.99 -2.72 -13.99
CA ALA A 267 5.66 -2.67 -12.70
C ALA A 267 5.12 -1.50 -11.85
N LEU A 268 4.54 -1.82 -10.71
CA LEU A 268 3.89 -0.88 -9.81
C LEU A 268 4.86 -0.37 -8.74
N GLY A 269 5.48 0.77 -8.98
CA GLY A 269 6.36 1.47 -8.04
C GLY A 269 7.85 1.12 -8.19
N ALA A 270 8.68 1.88 -7.46
CA ALA A 270 10.14 1.80 -7.56
C ALA A 270 10.70 0.43 -7.16
N THR A 271 10.17 -0.17 -6.10
CA THR A 271 10.66 -1.47 -5.59
C THR A 271 10.36 -2.61 -6.56
N ALA A 272 9.17 -2.60 -7.20
CA ALA A 272 8.86 -3.58 -8.24
C ALA A 272 9.81 -3.45 -9.44
N VAL A 273 10.11 -2.21 -9.87
CA VAL A 273 11.08 -1.94 -10.94
C VAL A 273 12.49 -2.37 -10.53
N GLU A 274 12.91 -2.08 -9.30
CA GLU A 274 14.22 -2.49 -8.75
C GLU A 274 14.35 -4.02 -8.73
N GLY A 275 13.32 -4.72 -8.25
CA GLY A 275 13.32 -6.18 -8.22
C GLY A 275 13.36 -6.82 -9.61
N LEU A 276 12.64 -6.24 -10.59
CA LEU A 276 12.61 -6.78 -11.96
C LEU A 276 13.88 -6.42 -12.75
N LEU A 277 14.29 -5.14 -12.74
CA LEU A 277 15.34 -4.65 -13.62
C LEU A 277 16.71 -4.51 -12.94
N GLY A 278 16.81 -4.73 -11.63
CA GLY A 278 18.05 -4.49 -10.88
C GLY A 278 18.48 -3.01 -10.85
N LYS A 279 17.62 -2.09 -11.29
CA LYS A 279 17.95 -0.67 -11.44
C LYS A 279 17.41 0.13 -10.26
N THR A 280 18.28 0.81 -9.52
CA THR A 280 17.91 1.73 -8.42
C THR A 280 17.57 3.13 -8.91
N VAL A 281 17.08 3.26 -10.14
CA VAL A 281 16.67 4.54 -10.73
C VAL A 281 15.30 4.92 -10.21
N GLY A 282 15.13 6.18 -9.80
CA GLY A 282 13.86 6.68 -9.27
C GLY A 282 12.71 6.51 -10.27
N ILE A 283 11.57 6.03 -9.78
CA ILE A 283 10.38 5.74 -10.58
C ILE A 283 9.90 6.93 -11.42
N THR A 284 10.09 8.16 -10.95
CA THR A 284 9.72 9.39 -11.67
C THR A 284 10.44 9.52 -13.01
N ARG A 285 11.64 8.96 -13.14
CA ARG A 285 12.41 8.96 -14.39
C ARG A 285 12.04 7.80 -15.30
N LEU A 286 11.68 6.65 -14.72
CA LEU A 286 11.41 5.42 -15.47
C LEU A 286 9.97 5.30 -15.93
N ARG A 287 9.00 5.83 -15.15
CA ARG A 287 7.59 5.75 -15.51
C ARG A 287 7.32 6.33 -16.91
N GLY A 288 6.39 5.72 -17.60
CA GLY A 288 6.00 6.14 -18.94
C GLY A 288 6.99 5.78 -20.05
N ASN A 289 8.14 5.20 -19.71
CA ASN A 289 9.15 4.78 -20.68
C ASN A 289 9.22 3.25 -20.71
N TRP A 290 8.94 2.68 -21.87
CA TRP A 290 9.03 1.24 -22.08
C TRP A 290 10.41 0.69 -21.72
N GLN A 291 10.42 -0.38 -20.95
CA GLN A 291 11.56 -1.20 -20.67
C GLN A 291 11.32 -2.60 -21.27
N THR A 292 12.31 -3.45 -21.21
CA THR A 292 12.18 -4.87 -21.58
C THR A 292 12.60 -5.72 -20.39
N TYR A 293 11.79 -6.71 -20.07
CA TYR A 293 12.10 -7.69 -19.03
C TYR A 293 11.89 -9.11 -19.58
N ARG A 294 12.96 -9.89 -19.65
CA ARG A 294 12.95 -11.26 -20.21
C ARG A 294 12.28 -11.34 -21.60
N GLY A 295 12.52 -10.33 -22.44
CA GLY A 295 11.93 -10.22 -23.78
C GLY A 295 10.51 -9.67 -23.83
N ILE A 296 9.86 -9.41 -22.69
CA ILE A 296 8.50 -8.89 -22.58
C ILE A 296 8.56 -7.36 -22.37
N PRO A 297 7.75 -6.56 -23.10
CA PRO A 297 7.60 -5.15 -22.85
C PRO A 297 7.10 -4.89 -21.42
N LEU A 298 7.82 -4.02 -20.69
CA LEU A 298 7.52 -3.63 -19.30
C LEU A 298 7.26 -2.14 -19.20
N MET A 299 6.11 -1.76 -18.66
CA MET A 299 5.74 -0.38 -18.34
C MET A 299 5.93 -0.12 -16.84
N PRO A 300 6.94 0.67 -16.44
CA PRO A 300 7.02 1.19 -15.07
C PRO A 300 5.98 2.28 -14.85
N THR A 301 5.29 2.22 -13.71
CA THR A 301 4.36 3.28 -13.29
C THR A 301 4.39 3.49 -11.77
N TYR A 302 3.70 4.51 -11.26
CA TYR A 302 3.60 4.71 -9.82
C TYR A 302 2.79 3.60 -9.14
N HIS A 303 3.20 3.24 -7.91
CA HIS A 303 2.41 2.33 -7.09
C HIS A 303 1.06 2.99 -6.70
N PRO A 304 -0.07 2.28 -6.71
CA PRO A 304 -1.37 2.88 -6.34
C PRO A 304 -1.37 3.56 -4.98
N ALA A 305 -0.63 3.05 -3.99
CA ALA A 305 -0.49 3.68 -2.68
C ALA A 305 0.14 5.09 -2.74
N TYR A 306 0.91 5.42 -3.76
CA TYR A 306 1.41 6.78 -3.97
C TYR A 306 0.27 7.74 -4.30
N LEU A 307 -0.66 7.34 -5.17
CA LEU A 307 -1.82 8.15 -5.54
C LEU A 307 -2.82 8.31 -4.39
N LEU A 308 -2.85 7.40 -3.42
CA LEU A 308 -3.66 7.57 -2.21
C LEU A 308 -3.10 8.69 -1.31
N ARG A 309 -1.78 8.85 -1.28
CA ARG A 309 -1.10 9.92 -0.53
C ARG A 309 -1.02 11.23 -1.30
N ASN A 310 -0.90 11.16 -2.62
CA ASN A 310 -0.84 12.32 -3.52
C ASN A 310 -1.98 12.24 -4.54
N GLN A 311 -3.08 12.92 -4.23
CA GLN A 311 -4.30 12.88 -5.02
C GLN A 311 -4.36 13.94 -6.13
N ALA A 312 -3.25 14.66 -6.40
CA ALA A 312 -3.17 15.67 -7.44
C ALA A 312 -3.59 15.09 -8.80
N MET A 313 -4.41 15.83 -9.53
CA MET A 313 -4.91 15.42 -10.85
C MET A 313 -3.78 15.14 -11.84
N SER A 314 -2.69 15.92 -11.75
CA SER A 314 -1.48 15.71 -12.55
C SER A 314 -0.82 14.35 -12.30
N GLU A 315 -0.81 13.86 -11.05
CA GLU A 315 -0.24 12.54 -10.74
C GLU A 315 -1.14 11.40 -11.21
N LYS A 316 -2.47 11.57 -11.08
CA LYS A 316 -3.44 10.65 -11.66
C LYS A 316 -3.33 10.60 -13.19
N ARG A 317 -3.16 11.77 -13.83
CA ARG A 317 -2.95 11.86 -15.29
C ARG A 317 -1.71 11.08 -15.72
N LYS A 318 -0.60 11.23 -15.04
CA LYS A 318 0.63 10.50 -15.34
C LYS A 318 0.44 8.99 -15.34
N VAL A 319 -0.20 8.44 -14.29
CA VAL A 319 -0.50 6.99 -14.24
C VAL A 319 -1.45 6.59 -15.36
N TRP A 320 -2.43 7.43 -15.68
CA TRP A 320 -3.37 7.15 -16.75
C TRP A 320 -2.70 7.16 -18.14
N GLU A 321 -1.74 8.05 -18.37
CA GLU A 321 -0.92 8.06 -19.58
C GLU A 321 -0.11 6.77 -19.74
N ASP A 322 0.46 6.25 -18.63
CA ASP A 322 1.13 4.96 -18.65
C ASP A 322 0.16 3.84 -19.05
N MET A 323 -1.07 3.86 -18.52
CA MET A 323 -2.09 2.86 -18.86
C MET A 323 -2.60 3.01 -20.31
N LEU A 324 -2.76 4.22 -20.81
CA LEU A 324 -3.08 4.43 -22.25
C LEU A 324 -2.02 3.82 -23.16
N ALA A 325 -0.74 4.02 -22.84
CA ALA A 325 0.35 3.38 -23.60
C ALA A 325 0.32 1.85 -23.52
N VAL A 326 -0.07 1.28 -22.36
CA VAL A 326 -0.28 -0.17 -22.20
C VAL A 326 -1.45 -0.64 -23.06
N MET A 327 -2.58 0.07 -23.07
CA MET A 327 -3.74 -0.25 -23.90
C MET A 327 -3.39 -0.22 -25.39
N GLU A 328 -2.65 0.80 -25.84
CA GLU A 328 -2.14 0.89 -27.23
C GLU A 328 -1.25 -0.30 -27.58
N LYS A 329 -0.32 -0.68 -26.67
CA LYS A 329 0.58 -1.82 -26.89
C LYS A 329 -0.17 -3.15 -26.99
N LEU A 330 -1.28 -3.28 -26.28
CA LEU A 330 -2.18 -4.44 -26.33
C LEU A 330 -3.19 -4.36 -27.47
N GLN A 331 -3.20 -3.26 -28.25
CA GLN A 331 -4.16 -3.02 -29.35
C GLN A 331 -5.62 -2.97 -28.85
N MET A 332 -5.82 -2.49 -27.63
CA MET A 332 -7.15 -2.31 -27.05
C MET A 332 -7.83 -1.05 -27.63
N PRO A 333 -9.15 -1.04 -27.78
CA PRO A 333 -9.87 0.16 -28.16
C PRO A 333 -9.78 1.22 -27.07
N ILE A 334 -9.44 2.47 -27.46
CA ILE A 334 -9.35 3.60 -26.53
C ILE A 334 -10.39 4.65 -26.94
N SER A 335 -11.36 4.89 -26.08
CA SER A 335 -12.41 5.89 -26.33
C SER A 335 -11.88 7.33 -26.13
N ALA A 336 -12.52 8.30 -26.79
CA ALA A 336 -12.20 9.73 -26.58
C ALA A 336 -12.35 10.14 -25.11
N LYS A 337 -13.30 9.55 -24.38
CA LYS A 337 -13.47 9.76 -22.94
C LYS A 337 -12.24 9.31 -22.15
N GLN A 338 -11.68 8.13 -22.44
CA GLN A 338 -10.48 7.62 -21.79
C GLN A 338 -9.27 8.49 -22.11
N GLN A 339 -9.10 8.96 -23.34
CA GLN A 339 -8.03 9.89 -23.71
C GLN A 339 -8.11 11.19 -22.90
N GLY A 340 -9.32 11.68 -22.63
CA GLY A 340 -9.60 12.92 -21.89
C GLY A 340 -9.50 12.82 -20.37
N TYR A 341 -9.35 11.65 -19.76
CA TYR A 341 -9.32 11.53 -18.28
C TYR A 341 -8.17 12.33 -17.66
N PHE A 342 -8.50 13.07 -16.59
CA PHE A 342 -7.56 13.86 -15.79
C PHE A 342 -6.83 14.98 -16.58
N LEU A 343 -7.28 15.34 -17.78
CA LEU A 343 -6.87 16.57 -18.42
C LEU A 343 -7.51 17.77 -17.68
N LYS A 344 -6.80 18.90 -17.62
CA LYS A 344 -7.41 20.15 -17.17
C LYS A 344 -8.48 20.51 -18.22
N SER A 345 -9.68 20.82 -17.75
CA SER A 345 -10.66 21.51 -18.60
C SER A 345 -10.02 22.80 -19.09
N ALA A 346 -10.00 22.98 -20.40
CA ALA A 346 -9.52 24.23 -21.01
C ALA A 346 -10.42 25.39 -20.62
#